data_0b9568a55ae65a57fcd89c4ed1ef37cc
#
_entry.id   0b9568a55ae65a57fcd89c4ed1ef37cc
#
_cell.length_a   1.000
_cell.length_b   1.000
_cell.length_c   1.000
_cell.angle_alpha   90.00
_cell.angle_beta   90.00
_cell.angle_gamma   90.00
#
_symmetry.space_group_name_H-M   'P 1'
#
loop_
_entity.id
_entity.type
_entity.pdbx_description
1 polymer ?
#
loop_
_entity_poly.entity_id
_entity_poly.type
_entity_poly.pdbx_seq_one_letter_code
_entity_poly.pdbx_strand_id
1 'polypeptide(L)'
;PPMNAPTRRGLTEQAADAAIDQACRMLRLPTIRTHFPETADTAARQQQSYRAFLAELLLAECDDRARRRSERRIRAAAFPREKSLRTFDYTANPNVDPAVINTLATADWVRKGQPLCLIGDSGTGKSHLLIALGAEAAMAGFGSAARSGDSFGHAA
;
A
#
# COMPACT_ATOMS: atom_id res chain seq x y z
N PRO A 1 -43.10 18.70 -4.52
CA PRO A 1 -43.00 18.39 -3.11
C PRO A 1 -41.71 17.64 -2.82
N PRO A 2 -40.86 18.14 -1.92
CA PRO A 2 -39.65 17.41 -1.56
C PRO A 2 -40.05 16.17 -0.76
N MET A 3 -39.62 15.01 -1.19
CA MET A 3 -39.77 13.76 -0.44
C MET A 3 -38.98 13.88 0.88
N ASN A 4 -39.72 13.99 1.98
CA ASN A 4 -39.20 14.00 3.34
C ASN A 4 -38.51 12.65 3.61
N ALA A 5 -37.18 12.64 3.66
CA ALA A 5 -36.48 11.51 4.19
C ALA A 5 -36.84 11.32 5.67
N PRO A 6 -37.21 10.12 6.13
CA PRO A 6 -37.61 9.91 7.51
C PRO A 6 -36.45 10.28 8.44
N THR A 7 -36.68 11.25 9.31
CA THR A 7 -35.75 11.62 10.38
C THR A 7 -35.62 10.42 11.32
N ARG A 8 -34.53 9.67 11.23
CA ARG A 8 -34.23 8.53 12.13
C ARG A 8 -33.81 9.06 13.51
N ARG A 9 -34.77 9.67 14.23
CA ARG A 9 -34.60 10.00 15.65
C ARG A 9 -34.92 8.76 16.48
N GLY A 10 -33.94 8.32 17.32
CA GLY A 10 -34.16 7.35 18.40
C GLY A 10 -33.82 5.90 18.11
N LEU A 11 -32.75 5.64 17.31
CA LEU A 11 -32.16 4.31 17.29
C LEU A 11 -31.52 4.02 18.67
N THR A 12 -31.80 2.85 19.24
CA THR A 12 -30.99 2.33 20.33
C THR A 12 -29.56 2.09 19.84
N GLU A 13 -28.55 2.13 20.72
CA GLU A 13 -27.16 1.86 20.33
C GLU A 13 -27.02 0.56 19.54
N GLN A 14 -27.66 -0.51 20.00
CA GLN A 14 -27.68 -1.79 19.29
C GLN A 14 -28.28 -1.71 17.87
N ALA A 15 -29.34 -0.93 17.70
CA ALA A 15 -29.93 -0.74 16.37
C ALA A 15 -29.03 0.13 15.48
N ALA A 16 -28.29 1.07 16.05
CA ALA A 16 -27.29 1.87 15.36
C ALA A 16 -26.11 0.99 14.90
N ASP A 17 -25.59 0.14 15.77
CA ASP A 17 -24.50 -0.81 15.47
C ASP A 17 -24.88 -1.76 14.34
N ALA A 18 -26.09 -2.33 14.40
CA ALA A 18 -26.58 -3.21 13.34
C ALA A 18 -26.71 -2.48 11.99
N ALA A 19 -27.18 -1.22 12.01
CA ALA A 19 -27.29 -0.40 10.81
C ALA A 19 -25.91 -0.06 10.23
N ILE A 20 -24.92 0.23 11.07
CA ILE A 20 -23.54 0.49 10.67
C ILE A 20 -22.92 -0.77 10.08
N ASP A 21 -23.04 -1.94 10.73
CA ASP A 21 -22.55 -3.21 10.19
C ASP A 21 -23.11 -3.50 8.80
N GLN A 22 -24.43 -3.35 8.62
CA GLN A 22 -25.07 -3.53 7.33
C GLN A 22 -24.58 -2.52 6.29
N ALA A 23 -24.47 -1.24 6.64
CA ALA A 23 -23.98 -0.21 5.74
C ALA A 23 -22.53 -0.47 5.33
N CYS A 24 -21.66 -0.87 6.28
CA CYS A 24 -20.28 -1.22 6.00
C CYS A 24 -20.16 -2.41 5.02
N ARG A 25 -21.04 -3.40 5.13
CA ARG A 25 -21.10 -4.51 4.15
C ARG A 25 -21.48 -4.01 2.76
N MET A 26 -22.53 -3.21 2.65
CA MET A 26 -23.01 -2.67 1.38
C MET A 26 -21.96 -1.77 0.70
N LEU A 27 -21.31 -0.91 1.47
CA LEU A 27 -20.30 0.04 0.99
C LEU A 27 -18.90 -0.60 0.87
N ARG A 28 -18.74 -1.85 1.27
CA ARG A 28 -17.46 -2.57 1.28
C ARG A 28 -16.39 -1.85 2.10
N LEU A 29 -16.72 -1.54 3.35
CA LEU A 29 -15.85 -0.89 4.33
C LEU A 29 -15.44 -1.89 5.44
N PRO A 30 -14.61 -2.90 5.14
CA PRO A 30 -14.29 -3.97 6.08
C PRO A 30 -13.50 -3.47 7.29
N THR A 31 -12.65 -2.47 7.11
CA THR A 31 -11.80 -1.93 8.18
C THR A 31 -12.65 -1.15 9.18
N ILE A 32 -13.50 -0.26 8.72
CA ILE A 32 -14.46 0.45 9.58
C ILE A 32 -15.35 -0.55 10.32
N ARG A 33 -15.89 -1.55 9.62
CA ARG A 33 -16.74 -2.57 10.20
C ARG A 33 -16.08 -3.29 11.39
N THR A 34 -14.79 -3.61 11.27
CA THR A 34 -14.04 -4.33 12.31
C THR A 34 -13.66 -3.43 13.47
N HIS A 35 -13.25 -2.20 13.21
CA HIS A 35 -12.72 -1.28 14.23
C HIS A 35 -13.77 -0.39 14.88
N PHE A 36 -14.93 -0.21 14.27
CA PHE A 36 -15.97 0.71 14.73
C PHE A 36 -16.33 0.53 16.21
N PRO A 37 -16.63 -0.71 16.73
CA PRO A 37 -17.08 -0.83 18.12
C PRO A 37 -16.03 -0.36 19.13
N GLU A 38 -14.80 -0.80 18.95
CA GLU A 38 -13.69 -0.44 19.85
C GLU A 38 -13.34 1.06 19.77
N THR A 39 -13.35 1.62 18.56
CA THR A 39 -13.09 3.05 18.34
C THR A 39 -14.21 3.91 18.94
N ALA A 40 -15.46 3.49 18.86
CA ALA A 40 -16.61 4.19 19.46
C ALA A 40 -16.50 4.23 20.98
N ASP A 41 -16.19 3.09 21.61
CA ASP A 41 -15.98 3.01 23.07
C ASP A 41 -14.81 3.90 23.53
N THR A 42 -13.74 3.92 22.75
CA THR A 42 -12.56 4.75 23.06
C THR A 42 -12.87 6.23 22.89
N ALA A 43 -13.54 6.61 21.82
CA ALA A 43 -13.95 7.99 21.56
C ALA A 43 -14.89 8.52 22.67
N ALA A 44 -15.80 7.68 23.14
CA ALA A 44 -16.70 8.03 24.25
C ALA A 44 -15.91 8.28 25.54
N ARG A 45 -14.97 7.40 25.88
CA ARG A 45 -14.12 7.54 27.08
C ARG A 45 -13.22 8.78 27.02
N GLN A 46 -12.72 9.14 25.84
CA GLN A 46 -11.81 10.26 25.61
C GLN A 46 -12.55 11.57 25.31
N GLN A 47 -13.88 11.57 25.31
CA GLN A 47 -14.71 12.72 24.93
C GLN A 47 -14.30 13.32 23.57
N GLN A 48 -13.96 12.46 22.64
CA GLN A 48 -13.54 12.84 21.29
C GLN A 48 -14.71 13.49 20.53
N SER A 49 -14.41 14.49 19.68
CA SER A 49 -15.45 15.09 18.86
C SER A 49 -15.97 14.10 17.80
N TYR A 50 -17.24 14.19 17.44
CA TYR A 50 -17.82 13.33 16.39
C TYR A 50 -17.08 13.43 15.06
N ARG A 51 -16.53 14.60 14.75
CA ARG A 51 -15.73 14.79 13.52
C ARG A 51 -14.40 14.04 13.58
N ALA A 52 -13.71 14.11 14.72
CA ALA A 52 -12.46 13.40 14.92
C ALA A 52 -12.67 11.87 14.89
N PHE A 53 -13.70 11.37 15.55
CA PHE A 53 -14.09 9.96 15.51
C PHE A 53 -14.36 9.46 14.09
N LEU A 54 -15.18 10.20 13.32
CA LEU A 54 -15.48 9.82 11.94
C LEU A 54 -14.23 9.88 11.06
N ALA A 55 -13.38 10.90 11.24
CA ALA A 55 -12.15 11.03 10.48
C ALA A 55 -11.19 9.86 10.75
N GLU A 56 -11.04 9.44 12.01
CA GLU A 56 -10.22 8.29 12.39
C GLU A 56 -10.65 7.01 11.68
N LEU A 57 -11.93 6.69 11.69
CA LEU A 57 -12.47 5.51 11.00
C LEU A 57 -12.25 5.55 9.48
N LEU A 58 -12.49 6.71 8.87
CA LEU A 58 -12.33 6.87 7.42
C LEU A 58 -10.85 6.79 7.00
N LEU A 59 -9.94 7.40 7.77
CA LEU A 59 -8.51 7.34 7.52
C LEU A 59 -7.99 5.90 7.65
N ALA A 60 -8.40 5.17 8.70
CA ALA A 60 -8.05 3.76 8.86
C ALA A 60 -8.48 2.90 7.66
N GLU A 61 -9.68 3.11 7.12
CA GLU A 61 -10.15 2.41 5.91
C GLU A 61 -9.32 2.79 4.68
N CYS A 62 -8.97 4.08 4.52
CA CYS A 62 -8.15 4.55 3.41
C CYS A 62 -6.74 3.93 3.44
N ASP A 63 -6.10 3.92 4.62
CA ASP A 63 -4.77 3.37 4.82
C ASP A 63 -4.74 1.87 4.53
N ASP A 64 -5.73 1.12 5.03
CA ASP A 64 -5.83 -0.32 4.78
C ASP A 64 -6.09 -0.63 3.30
N ARG A 65 -6.90 0.16 2.61
CA ARG A 65 -7.10 0.05 1.16
C ARG A 65 -5.82 0.34 0.39
N ALA A 66 -5.06 1.36 0.78
CA ALA A 66 -3.78 1.69 0.15
C ALA A 66 -2.78 0.53 0.34
N ARG A 67 -2.68 -0.01 1.56
CA ARG A 67 -1.84 -1.17 1.88
C ARG A 67 -2.20 -2.40 1.04
N ARG A 68 -3.47 -2.80 1.01
CA ARG A 68 -3.95 -3.96 0.22
C ARG A 68 -3.73 -3.76 -1.29
N ARG A 69 -3.83 -2.51 -1.78
CA ARG A 69 -3.54 -2.20 -3.18
C ARG A 69 -2.05 -2.37 -3.48
N SER A 70 -1.18 -1.92 -2.59
CA SER A 70 0.28 -2.08 -2.72
C SER A 70 0.68 -3.55 -2.69
N GLU A 71 0.17 -4.33 -1.73
CA GLU A 71 0.42 -5.77 -1.63
C GLU A 71 -0.01 -6.52 -2.91
N ARG A 72 -1.18 -6.17 -3.47
CA ARG A 72 -1.64 -6.77 -4.73
C ARG A 72 -0.72 -6.44 -5.90
N ARG A 73 -0.20 -5.20 -5.96
CA ARG A 73 0.74 -4.79 -7.01
C ARG A 73 2.08 -5.52 -6.89
N ILE A 74 2.61 -5.67 -5.67
CA ILE A 74 3.84 -6.43 -5.42
C ILE A 74 3.67 -7.89 -5.86
N ARG A 75 2.54 -8.52 -5.50
CA ARG A 75 2.24 -9.90 -5.94
C ARG A 75 2.09 -10.01 -7.46
N ALA A 76 1.39 -9.05 -8.08
CA ALA A 76 1.20 -9.03 -9.53
C ALA A 76 2.51 -8.80 -10.29
N ALA A 77 3.51 -8.17 -9.68
CA ALA A 77 4.84 -8.01 -10.23
C ALA A 77 5.62 -9.35 -10.32
N ALA A 78 5.13 -10.42 -9.67
CA ALA A 78 5.64 -11.80 -9.74
C ALA A 78 7.16 -11.90 -9.50
N PHE A 79 7.70 -11.10 -8.58
CA PHE A 79 9.11 -11.21 -8.22
C PHE A 79 9.40 -12.57 -7.59
N PRO A 80 10.46 -13.28 -8.03
CA PRO A 80 10.74 -14.66 -7.60
C PRO A 80 11.15 -14.77 -6.13
N ARG A 81 11.54 -13.67 -5.50
CA ARG A 81 11.95 -13.60 -4.09
C ARG A 81 11.52 -12.28 -3.48
N GLU A 82 11.09 -12.35 -2.21
CA GLU A 82 10.83 -11.16 -1.42
C GLU A 82 12.16 -10.58 -0.93
N LYS A 83 12.61 -9.53 -1.59
CA LYS A 83 13.84 -8.80 -1.25
C LYS A 83 13.52 -7.31 -1.11
N SER A 84 14.03 -6.69 -0.06
CA SER A 84 13.84 -5.27 0.20
C SER A 84 15.16 -4.52 0.17
N LEU A 85 15.10 -3.19 0.00
CA LEU A 85 16.31 -2.34 0.11
C LEU A 85 16.91 -2.37 1.52
N ARG A 86 16.10 -2.66 2.55
CA ARG A 86 16.56 -2.76 3.93
C ARG A 86 17.46 -3.99 4.18
N THR A 87 17.27 -5.04 3.40
CA THR A 87 18.03 -6.29 3.53
C THR A 87 19.21 -6.37 2.57
N PHE A 88 19.43 -5.29 1.79
CA PHE A 88 20.57 -5.23 0.89
C PHE A 88 21.86 -4.92 1.67
N ASP A 89 22.88 -5.76 1.48
CA ASP A 89 24.18 -5.59 2.12
C ASP A 89 25.10 -4.71 1.26
N TYR A 90 25.17 -3.43 1.61
CA TYR A 90 26.04 -2.46 0.96
C TYR A 90 27.53 -2.70 1.28
N THR A 91 27.84 -3.37 2.39
CA THR A 91 29.25 -3.65 2.77
C THR A 91 29.85 -4.72 1.88
N ALA A 92 29.04 -5.66 1.42
CA ALA A 92 29.47 -6.69 0.47
C ALA A 92 29.70 -6.13 -0.95
N ASN A 93 29.20 -4.95 -1.26
CA ASN A 93 29.39 -4.29 -2.57
C ASN A 93 29.61 -2.78 -2.42
N PRO A 94 30.84 -2.34 -2.10
CA PRO A 94 31.16 -0.93 -1.84
C PRO A 94 31.02 -0.02 -3.08
N ASN A 95 30.89 -0.61 -4.28
CA ASN A 95 30.66 0.16 -5.51
C ASN A 95 29.20 0.62 -5.69
N VAL A 96 28.30 0.14 -4.84
CA VAL A 96 26.88 0.55 -4.85
C VAL A 96 26.71 1.71 -3.88
N ASP A 97 26.48 2.91 -4.41
CA ASP A 97 26.22 4.09 -3.60
C ASP A 97 24.78 4.05 -3.05
N PRO A 98 24.60 4.00 -1.71
CA PRO A 98 23.28 4.05 -1.10
C PRO A 98 22.47 5.28 -1.48
N ALA A 99 23.10 6.44 -1.72
CA ALA A 99 22.42 7.66 -2.10
C ALA A 99 21.78 7.55 -3.49
N VAL A 100 22.45 6.90 -4.43
CA VAL A 100 21.91 6.60 -5.75
C VAL A 100 20.73 5.64 -5.64
N ILE A 101 20.83 4.60 -4.84
CA ILE A 101 19.73 3.63 -4.63
C ILE A 101 18.52 4.31 -3.99
N ASN A 102 18.71 5.18 -2.99
CA ASN A 102 17.63 5.94 -2.37
C ASN A 102 16.91 6.85 -3.39
N THR A 103 17.66 7.48 -4.29
CA THR A 103 17.08 8.26 -5.37
C THR A 103 16.28 7.41 -6.33
N LEU A 104 16.75 6.23 -6.70
CA LEU A 104 16.03 5.29 -7.56
C LEU A 104 14.77 4.74 -6.87
N ALA A 105 14.80 4.59 -5.55
CA ALA A 105 13.65 4.12 -4.76
C ALA A 105 12.45 5.08 -4.79
N THR A 106 12.64 6.37 -5.12
CA THR A 106 11.52 7.31 -5.34
C THR A 106 10.65 6.94 -6.54
N ALA A 107 11.13 6.05 -7.40
CA ALA A 107 10.48 5.62 -8.64
C ALA A 107 10.19 6.75 -9.65
N ASP A 108 10.84 7.89 -9.54
CA ASP A 108 10.69 9.01 -10.49
C ASP A 108 11.09 8.65 -11.93
N TRP A 109 12.09 7.79 -12.08
CA TRP A 109 12.50 7.24 -13.37
C TRP A 109 11.37 6.43 -14.04
N VAL A 110 10.55 5.70 -13.27
CA VAL A 110 9.37 4.98 -13.80
C VAL A 110 8.32 5.98 -14.28
N ARG A 111 8.07 7.03 -13.50
CA ARG A 111 7.12 8.09 -13.85
C ARG A 111 7.50 8.79 -15.16
N LYS A 112 8.81 8.98 -15.37
CA LYS A 112 9.37 9.60 -16.59
C LYS A 112 9.51 8.61 -17.75
N GLY A 113 9.14 7.34 -17.58
CA GLY A 113 9.31 6.31 -18.61
C GLY A 113 10.77 5.98 -18.94
N GLN A 114 11.69 6.25 -18.02
CA GLN A 114 13.12 6.00 -18.20
C GLN A 114 13.45 4.53 -17.89
N PRO A 115 14.25 3.84 -18.71
CA PRO A 115 14.71 2.50 -18.42
C PRO A 115 15.77 2.50 -17.31
N LEU A 116 15.77 1.47 -16.46
CA LEU A 116 16.82 1.19 -15.50
C LEU A 116 17.57 -0.09 -15.91
N CYS A 117 18.89 0.01 -16.04
CA CYS A 117 19.76 -1.12 -16.33
C CYS A 117 20.81 -1.24 -15.23
N LEU A 118 20.93 -2.44 -14.61
CA LEU A 118 21.94 -2.75 -13.61
C LEU A 118 23.03 -3.61 -14.26
N ILE A 119 24.23 -3.05 -14.37
CA ILE A 119 25.39 -3.71 -15.00
C ILE A 119 26.43 -4.04 -13.94
N GLY A 120 27.10 -5.18 -14.04
CA GLY A 120 28.15 -5.64 -13.14
C GLY A 120 28.33 -7.14 -13.15
N ASP A 121 29.34 -7.64 -12.43
CA ASP A 121 29.67 -9.06 -12.36
C ASP A 121 28.61 -9.92 -11.69
N SER A 122 28.69 -11.24 -11.87
CA SER A 122 27.80 -12.18 -11.22
C SER A 122 27.97 -12.11 -9.69
N GLY A 123 26.86 -12.24 -8.95
CA GLY A 123 26.90 -12.23 -7.49
C GLY A 123 26.90 -10.85 -6.82
N THR A 124 26.97 -9.75 -7.57
CA THR A 124 27.03 -8.37 -7.03
C THR A 124 25.70 -7.80 -6.52
N GLY A 125 24.67 -8.62 -6.37
CA GLY A 125 23.38 -8.18 -5.81
C GLY A 125 22.42 -7.48 -6.81
N LYS A 126 22.71 -7.47 -8.12
CA LYS A 126 21.84 -6.83 -9.13
C LYS A 126 20.40 -7.30 -9.08
N SER A 127 20.18 -8.61 -9.00
CA SER A 127 18.84 -9.19 -8.91
C SER A 127 18.12 -8.79 -7.61
N HIS A 128 18.87 -8.65 -6.50
CA HIS A 128 18.30 -8.15 -5.25
C HIS A 128 17.83 -6.70 -5.42
N LEU A 129 18.70 -5.82 -5.94
CA LEU A 129 18.37 -4.42 -6.16
C LEU A 129 17.23 -4.24 -7.15
N LEU A 130 17.21 -5.02 -8.25
CA LEU A 130 16.13 -4.94 -9.24
C LEU A 130 14.77 -5.31 -8.64
N ILE A 131 14.72 -6.40 -7.86
CA ILE A 131 13.50 -6.84 -7.16
C ILE A 131 13.07 -5.79 -6.14
N ALA A 132 14.00 -5.28 -5.34
CA ALA A 132 13.71 -4.30 -4.30
C ALA A 132 13.22 -2.96 -4.89
N LEU A 133 13.89 -2.42 -5.91
CA LEU A 133 13.46 -1.20 -6.61
C LEU A 133 12.13 -1.39 -7.35
N GLY A 134 11.90 -2.57 -7.92
CA GLY A 134 10.62 -2.91 -8.52
C GLY A 134 9.48 -2.96 -7.50
N ALA A 135 9.74 -3.47 -6.29
CA ALA A 135 8.78 -3.46 -5.20
C ALA A 135 8.46 -2.03 -4.73
N GLU A 136 9.47 -1.15 -4.58
CA GLU A 136 9.27 0.27 -4.25
C GLU A 136 8.44 0.97 -5.34
N ALA A 137 8.71 0.73 -6.61
CA ALA A 137 7.92 1.29 -7.70
C ALA A 137 6.47 0.78 -7.68
N ALA A 138 6.24 -0.50 -7.37
CA ALA A 138 4.91 -1.07 -7.23
C ALA A 138 4.14 -0.46 -6.04
N MET A 139 4.81 -0.21 -4.92
CA MET A 139 4.24 0.48 -3.76
C MET A 139 3.89 1.93 -4.09
N ALA A 140 4.73 2.63 -4.85
CA ALA A 140 4.48 4.00 -5.31
C ALA A 140 3.32 4.11 -6.34
N GLY A 141 2.77 2.99 -6.80
CA GLY A 141 1.60 2.99 -7.67
C GLY A 141 1.88 2.68 -9.12
N PHE A 142 3.13 2.43 -9.49
CA PHE A 142 3.48 2.02 -10.84
C PHE A 142 3.27 0.51 -10.99
N GLY A 143 2.45 0.07 -11.95
CA GLY A 143 2.29 -1.35 -12.29
C GLY A 143 3.61 -1.93 -12.80
N SER A 144 3.79 -3.27 -12.71
CA SER A 144 5.04 -3.97 -13.01
C SER A 144 5.47 -3.81 -14.47
N ALA A 145 6.22 -2.75 -14.75
CA ALA A 145 7.05 -2.65 -15.96
C ALA A 145 8.44 -3.32 -15.75
N ALA A 146 8.73 -3.80 -14.55
CA ALA A 146 9.97 -4.50 -14.24
C ALA A 146 9.84 -5.99 -14.62
N ARG A 147 10.08 -6.30 -15.89
CA ARG A 147 10.38 -7.68 -16.30
C ARG A 147 11.87 -7.90 -16.09
N SER A 148 12.24 -8.90 -15.29
CA SER A 148 13.59 -9.41 -15.26
C SER A 148 13.88 -9.99 -16.66
N GLY A 149 14.69 -9.27 -17.43
CA GLY A 149 15.12 -9.74 -18.75
C GLY A 149 16.16 -10.86 -18.59
N ASP A 150 15.71 -12.08 -18.41
CA ASP A 150 16.51 -13.30 -18.66
C ASP A 150 16.40 -13.72 -20.13
N SER A 151 16.45 -12.75 -21.04
CA SER A 151 16.41 -13.04 -22.49
C SER A 151 17.26 -12.04 -23.26
N PHE A 152 18.54 -11.93 -22.94
CA PHE A 152 19.51 -11.57 -23.95
C PHE A 152 20.12 -12.84 -24.50
N GLY A 153 19.46 -13.37 -25.54
CA GLY A 153 20.01 -14.42 -26.38
C GLY A 153 21.39 -14.00 -26.91
N HIS A 154 22.34 -14.87 -26.79
CA HIS A 154 23.54 -14.88 -27.57
C HIS A 154 23.15 -14.72 -29.05
N ALA A 155 23.53 -13.59 -29.62
CA ALA A 155 23.69 -13.45 -31.06
C ALA A 155 25.20 -13.44 -31.30
N ALA A 156 25.61 -14.43 -32.06
CA ALA A 156 26.96 -14.66 -32.54
C ALA A 156 27.52 -13.50 -33.36
#